data_03e6fc85d26dce9e78060f1e0dce78d5
#
_entry.id   03e6fc85d26dce9e78060f1e0dce78d5
#
_cell.length_a   1.000
_cell.length_b   1.000
_cell.length_c   1.000
_cell.angle_alpha   90.00
_cell.angle_beta   90.00
_cell.angle_gamma   90.00
#
_symmetry.space_group_name_H-M   'P 1'
#
loop_
_entity.id
_entity.type
_entity.pdbx_description
1 polymer ?
#
loop_
_entity_poly.entity_id
_entity_poly.type
_entity_poly.pdbx_seq_one_letter_code
_entity_poly.pdbx_strand_id
1 'polypeptide(L)'
;MVLESLGNPSDQRQISLIAIHAHGIPEDFPATVIAECEALEPPNIKGRTDLRSTPLLTIDPTDARDHDDAVYAEPDTSSGNSGGWVVIVAIADVA
;
A
#
# COMPACT_ATOMS: atom_id res chain seq x y z
N MET A 1 37.76 -13.71 -7.27
CA MET A 1 36.66 -14.09 -8.17
C MET A 1 35.60 -13.03 -8.04
N VAL A 2 35.21 -12.35 -9.11
CA VAL A 2 34.07 -11.43 -9.12
C VAL A 2 32.82 -12.29 -9.29
N LEU A 3 31.84 -12.16 -8.39
CA LEU A 3 30.58 -12.91 -8.44
C LEU A 3 29.53 -12.13 -9.25
N GLU A 4 29.51 -10.82 -9.04
CA GLU A 4 28.54 -9.93 -9.67
C GLU A 4 29.12 -8.51 -9.78
N SER A 5 28.64 -7.73 -10.76
CA SER A 5 28.98 -6.33 -10.91
C SER A 5 27.75 -5.48 -10.63
N LEU A 6 27.79 -4.70 -9.55
CA LEU A 6 26.70 -3.82 -9.12
C LEU A 6 26.68 -2.45 -9.86
N GLY A 7 27.55 -2.28 -10.86
CA GLY A 7 27.62 -1.06 -11.68
C GLY A 7 28.57 0.00 -11.15
N ASN A 8 28.38 1.24 -11.57
CA ASN A 8 29.27 2.35 -11.25
C ASN A 8 28.78 3.08 -9.98
N PRO A 9 29.61 3.23 -8.94
CA PRO A 9 29.22 3.93 -7.70
C PRO A 9 28.89 5.42 -7.88
N SER A 10 29.19 6.01 -9.04
CA SER A 10 28.78 7.38 -9.38
C SER A 10 27.33 7.50 -9.87
N ASP A 11 26.68 6.39 -10.16
CA ASP A 11 25.25 6.34 -10.53
C ASP A 11 24.41 6.24 -9.26
N GLN A 12 23.53 7.21 -9.03
CA GLN A 12 22.66 7.24 -7.84
C GLN A 12 21.79 5.99 -7.71
N ARG A 13 21.37 5.37 -8.81
CA ARG A 13 20.59 4.11 -8.80
C ARG A 13 21.39 2.94 -8.29
N GLN A 14 22.71 2.96 -8.47
CA GLN A 14 23.62 1.88 -8.04
C GLN A 14 23.96 1.98 -6.56
N ILE A 15 23.89 3.18 -5.96
CA ILE A 15 24.15 3.36 -4.53
C ILE A 15 23.20 2.52 -3.68
N SER A 16 21.92 2.46 -4.03
CA SER A 16 20.93 1.65 -3.31
C SER A 16 21.26 0.16 -3.40
N LEU A 17 21.62 -0.35 -4.58
CA LEU A 17 22.02 -1.75 -4.75
C LEU A 17 23.28 -2.08 -3.96
N ILE A 18 24.27 -1.21 -3.97
CA ILE A 18 25.51 -1.37 -3.18
C ILE A 18 25.18 -1.43 -1.68
N ALA A 19 24.28 -0.58 -1.20
CA ALA A 19 23.87 -0.58 0.20
C ALA A 19 23.10 -1.88 0.56
N ILE A 20 22.19 -2.34 -0.29
CA ILE A 20 21.44 -3.58 -0.13
C ILE A 20 22.42 -4.76 0.03
N HIS A 21 23.37 -4.91 -0.90
CA HIS A 21 24.37 -5.98 -0.84
C HIS A 21 25.30 -5.84 0.37
N ALA A 22 25.76 -4.60 0.71
CA ALA A 22 26.66 -4.36 1.83
C ALA A 22 26.01 -4.71 3.18
N HIS A 23 24.71 -4.55 3.30
CA HIS A 23 23.94 -4.85 4.52
C HIS A 23 23.27 -6.24 4.48
N GLY A 24 23.46 -7.02 3.42
CA GLY A 24 22.86 -8.36 3.27
C GLY A 24 21.34 -8.34 3.28
N ILE A 25 20.72 -7.29 2.74
CA ILE A 25 19.27 -7.19 2.62
C ILE A 25 18.82 -8.16 1.54
N PRO A 26 17.85 -9.06 1.81
CA PRO A 26 17.33 -9.98 0.80
C PRO A 26 16.64 -9.23 -0.34
N GLU A 27 16.95 -9.59 -1.59
CA GLU A 27 16.32 -9.01 -2.79
C GLU A 27 15.27 -9.95 -3.38
N ASP A 28 15.36 -11.24 -3.08
CA ASP A 28 14.41 -12.24 -3.55
C ASP A 28 13.43 -12.63 -2.44
N PHE A 29 12.17 -12.80 -2.81
CA PHE A 29 11.19 -13.38 -1.91
C PHE A 29 11.42 -14.89 -1.74
N PRO A 30 11.32 -15.43 -0.52
CA PRO A 30 11.35 -16.88 -0.32
C PRO A 30 10.27 -17.60 -1.14
N ALA A 31 10.57 -18.79 -1.65
CA ALA A 31 9.62 -19.56 -2.46
C ALA A 31 8.29 -19.84 -1.72
N THR A 32 8.34 -19.95 -0.40
CA THR A 32 7.14 -20.11 0.46
C THR A 32 6.23 -18.89 0.41
N VAL A 33 6.79 -17.69 0.40
CA VAL A 33 6.03 -16.43 0.29
C VAL A 33 5.39 -16.30 -1.10
N ILE A 34 6.15 -16.63 -2.14
CA ILE A 34 5.63 -16.62 -3.52
C ILE A 34 4.45 -17.61 -3.65
N ALA A 35 4.62 -18.84 -3.16
CA ALA A 35 3.55 -19.84 -3.20
C ALA A 35 2.31 -19.43 -2.39
N GLU A 36 2.48 -18.76 -1.26
CA GLU A 36 1.37 -18.21 -0.47
C GLU A 36 0.62 -17.13 -1.26
N CYS A 37 1.35 -16.18 -1.87
CA CYS A 37 0.74 -15.14 -2.71
C CYS A 37 0.00 -15.71 -3.93
N GLU A 38 0.55 -16.75 -4.57
CA GLU A 38 -0.10 -17.42 -5.72
C GLU A 38 -1.37 -18.18 -5.33
N ALA A 39 -1.47 -18.62 -4.07
CA ALA A 39 -2.62 -19.34 -3.52
C ALA A 39 -3.71 -18.41 -2.95
N LEU A 40 -3.46 -17.10 -2.86
CA LEU A 40 -4.44 -16.14 -2.32
C LEU A 40 -5.66 -16.04 -3.23
N GLU A 41 -6.83 -16.17 -2.61
CA GLU A 41 -8.11 -15.90 -3.25
C GLU A 41 -8.51 -14.43 -3.08
N PRO A 42 -9.27 -13.85 -4.02
CA PRO A 42 -9.78 -12.49 -3.86
C PRO A 42 -10.57 -12.34 -2.55
N PRO A 43 -10.44 -11.22 -1.84
CA PRO A 43 -11.11 -11.03 -0.57
C PRO A 43 -12.62 -11.11 -0.72
N ASN A 44 -13.27 -11.83 0.20
CA ASN A 44 -14.72 -11.99 0.24
C ASN A 44 -15.35 -10.81 0.99
N ILE A 45 -16.43 -10.25 0.45
CA ILE A 45 -17.18 -9.16 1.10
C ILE A 45 -18.10 -9.65 2.24
N LYS A 46 -18.24 -10.96 2.44
CA LYS A 46 -19.09 -11.52 3.49
C LYS A 46 -18.61 -11.07 4.88
N GLY A 47 -19.49 -10.45 5.63
CA GLY A 47 -19.15 -9.91 6.95
C GLY A 47 -18.45 -8.55 6.94
N ARG A 48 -18.26 -7.95 5.76
CA ARG A 48 -17.71 -6.60 5.59
C ARG A 48 -18.84 -5.61 5.27
N THR A 49 -18.63 -4.34 5.57
CA THR A 49 -19.54 -3.27 5.15
C THR A 49 -19.24 -2.89 3.70
N ASP A 50 -20.25 -2.90 2.85
CA ASP A 50 -20.09 -2.51 1.44
C ASP A 50 -20.17 -0.98 1.30
N LEU A 51 -19.06 -0.35 1.04
CA LEU A 51 -18.94 1.10 0.82
C LEU A 51 -18.76 1.48 -0.66
N ARG A 52 -18.96 0.57 -1.61
CA ARG A 52 -18.73 0.82 -3.04
C ARG A 52 -19.64 1.91 -3.64
N SER A 53 -20.76 2.23 -2.97
CA SER A 53 -21.63 3.35 -3.35
C SER A 53 -21.23 4.70 -2.71
N THR A 54 -20.32 4.68 -1.74
CA THR A 54 -19.82 5.90 -1.08
C THR A 54 -18.72 6.51 -1.97
N PRO A 55 -18.81 7.82 -2.29
CA PRO A 55 -17.82 8.47 -3.15
C PRO A 55 -16.53 8.77 -2.37
N LEU A 56 -15.82 7.73 -1.99
CA LEU A 56 -14.51 7.82 -1.36
C LEU A 56 -13.50 8.42 -2.35
N LEU A 57 -12.60 9.26 -1.86
CA LEU A 57 -11.56 9.92 -2.64
C LEU A 57 -10.18 9.61 -2.07
N THR A 58 -9.22 9.34 -2.93
CA THR A 58 -7.80 9.29 -2.57
C THR A 58 -7.15 10.64 -2.84
N ILE A 59 -6.19 11.05 -2.02
CA ILE A 59 -5.45 12.32 -2.16
C ILE A 59 -3.97 11.99 -2.12
N ASP A 60 -3.41 11.75 -3.29
CA ASP A 60 -2.07 11.22 -3.48
C ASP A 60 -1.19 12.19 -4.28
N PRO A 61 0.15 12.10 -4.17
CA PRO A 61 1.08 12.76 -5.07
C PRO A 61 0.86 12.30 -6.52
N THR A 62 1.23 13.14 -7.48
CA THR A 62 1.05 12.85 -8.92
C THR A 62 1.84 11.65 -9.43
N ASP A 63 2.85 11.19 -8.69
CA ASP A 63 3.70 10.05 -8.98
C ASP A 63 3.37 8.81 -8.14
N ALA A 64 2.33 8.86 -7.31
CA ALA A 64 1.83 7.70 -6.56
C ALA A 64 1.41 6.57 -7.51
N ARG A 65 1.73 5.34 -7.14
CA ARG A 65 1.38 4.14 -7.89
C ARG A 65 0.33 3.29 -7.18
N ASP A 66 0.13 3.56 -5.91
CA ASP A 66 -0.85 2.95 -5.02
C ASP A 66 -1.82 4.06 -4.56
N HIS A 67 -3.11 3.82 -4.71
CA HIS A 67 -4.19 4.73 -4.30
C HIS A 67 -5.10 3.94 -3.37
N ASP A 68 -4.55 3.52 -2.24
CA ASP A 68 -5.12 2.51 -1.37
C ASP A 68 -5.83 3.09 -0.14
N ASP A 69 -5.42 4.27 0.34
CA ASP A 69 -6.06 4.97 1.44
C ASP A 69 -7.03 6.03 0.93
N ALA A 70 -8.25 6.02 1.46
CA ALA A 70 -9.29 6.92 0.97
C ALA A 70 -10.07 7.59 2.10
N VAL A 71 -10.65 8.75 1.81
CA VAL A 71 -11.44 9.53 2.75
C VAL A 71 -12.78 9.93 2.14
N TYR A 72 -13.77 10.11 3.00
CA TYR A 72 -15.07 10.68 2.68
C TYR A 72 -15.57 11.49 3.84
N ALA A 73 -16.27 12.58 3.57
CA ALA A 73 -16.93 13.38 4.61
C ALA A 73 -18.28 13.92 4.12
N GLU A 74 -19.26 13.92 5.00
CA GLU A 74 -20.57 14.54 4.77
C GLU A 74 -21.07 15.23 6.04
N PRO A 75 -21.94 16.25 5.93
CA PRO A 75 -22.57 16.85 7.11
C PRO A 75 -23.35 15.81 7.90
N ASP A 76 -23.17 15.79 9.22
CA ASP A 76 -23.95 14.93 10.09
C ASP A 76 -25.33 15.54 10.33
N THR A 77 -26.36 14.78 10.01
CA THR A 77 -27.77 15.18 10.21
C THR A 77 -28.35 14.71 11.55
N SER A 78 -27.56 14.03 12.38
CA SER A 78 -27.99 13.54 13.68
C SER A 78 -28.13 14.69 14.68
N SER A 79 -29.11 14.60 15.58
CA SER A 79 -29.33 15.61 16.62
C SER A 79 -28.21 15.68 17.67
N GLY A 80 -27.41 14.59 17.78
CA GLY A 80 -26.30 14.50 18.74
C GLY A 80 -25.03 15.20 18.27
N ASN A 81 -24.94 15.58 16.98
CA ASN A 81 -23.76 16.21 16.39
C ASN A 81 -24.16 17.36 15.45
N SER A 82 -25.03 18.26 15.94
CA SER A 82 -25.55 19.35 15.14
C SER A 82 -24.44 20.26 14.59
N GLY A 83 -24.39 20.41 13.27
CA GLY A 83 -23.33 21.16 12.56
C GLY A 83 -22.00 20.42 12.46
N GLY A 84 -21.95 19.16 12.86
CA GLY A 84 -20.79 18.29 12.72
C GLY A 84 -20.74 17.56 11.38
N TRP A 85 -19.79 16.64 11.27
CA TRP A 85 -19.50 15.85 10.08
C TRP A 85 -19.40 14.38 10.42
N VAL A 86 -19.85 13.53 9.51
CA VAL A 86 -19.50 12.11 9.47
C VAL A 86 -18.28 11.98 8.58
N VAL A 87 -17.22 11.39 9.10
CA VAL A 87 -15.97 11.17 8.34
C VAL A 87 -15.68 9.67 8.28
N ILE A 88 -15.39 9.19 7.10
CA ILE A 88 -14.90 7.82 6.87
C ILE A 88 -13.44 7.92 6.43
N VAL A 89 -12.58 7.15 7.10
CA VAL A 89 -11.19 6.94 6.70
C VAL A 89 -11.05 5.46 6.40
N ALA A 90 -10.78 5.13 5.17
CA ALA A 90 -10.55 3.78 4.69
C ALA A 90 -9.05 3.58 4.50
N ILE A 91 -8.50 2.61 5.21
CA ILE A 91 -7.08 2.23 5.13
C ILE A 91 -7.00 0.88 4.42
N ALA A 92 -5.94 0.68 3.63
CA ALA A 92 -5.70 -0.57 2.94
C ALA A 92 -5.71 -1.77 3.92
N ASP A 93 -6.46 -2.81 3.54
CA ASP A 93 -6.52 -4.07 4.28
C ASP A 93 -5.39 -4.97 3.80
N VAL A 94 -4.33 -5.09 4.61
CA VAL A 94 -3.13 -5.89 4.31
C VAL A 94 -3.11 -7.23 5.05
N ALA A 95 -4.22 -7.64 5.66
CA ALA A 95 -4.34 -8.88 6.43
C ALA A 95 -4.82 -10.05 5.56
#